data_82d170a5da8480cd6d87a022af0be59a
#
_entry.id   82d170a5da8480cd6d87a022af0be59a
#
_cell.length_a   1.000
_cell.length_b   1.000
_cell.length_c   1.000
_cell.angle_alpha   90.00
_cell.angle_beta   90.00
_cell.angle_gamma   90.00
#
_symmetry.space_group_name_H-M   'P 1'
#
loop_
_entity.id
_entity.type
_entity.pdbx_description
1 polymer ?
#
loop_
_entity_poly.entity_id
_entity_poly.type
_entity_poly.pdbx_seq_one_letter_code
_entity_poly.pdbx_strand_id
1 'polypeptide(L)'
;MKRFIFILLFLVVALTGCGQPLEGPPIRIGYMNCNSEAETMKRFRPLTAYLTQQLGRTFEAVPVDTQDFESRFAAGDFTFTHGNSLLYIIMRENHGLKLLATEKRGQFGSRTAGSIIVKKNSPIKTLADLQGKRMLFGPQLAPTGYLAQYDLMLQAGFDPEVGLDYYAIPHGAYKHEKVIYGVYFGEYDVAAAPTLDLELMTREGRISADDFRILAQSEIIPYCTFGASKDVDAELAEKFRKVLVELTPETTVEIDGETIKVLDSAWVDGFETLLDQDYDPIRDMARRVNMPPYQEF
;
A
#
# COMPACT_ATOMS: atom_id res chain seq x y z
N MET A 1 -2.13 -24.65 -81.23
CA MET A 1 -2.80 -23.94 -80.14
C MET A 1 -2.15 -24.34 -78.83
N LYS A 2 -1.22 -23.53 -78.29
CA LYS A 2 -0.50 -23.80 -77.04
C LYS A 2 -1.22 -23.01 -75.90
N ARG A 3 -1.74 -23.76 -74.92
CA ARG A 3 -2.32 -23.18 -73.71
C ARG A 3 -1.21 -22.88 -72.69
N PHE A 4 -1.01 -21.60 -72.38
CA PHE A 4 -0.17 -21.16 -71.26
C PHE A 4 -1.00 -21.21 -69.97
N ILE A 5 -0.56 -22.04 -69.01
CA ILE A 5 -1.11 -22.05 -67.64
C ILE A 5 -0.28 -21.09 -66.81
N PHE A 6 -0.86 -19.99 -66.39
CA PHE A 6 -0.26 -19.07 -65.38
C PHE A 6 -0.50 -19.65 -63.97
N ILE A 7 0.54 -20.12 -63.32
CA ILE A 7 0.49 -20.48 -61.88
C ILE A 7 0.77 -19.22 -61.08
N LEU A 8 -0.30 -18.72 -60.43
CA LEU A 8 -0.21 -17.59 -59.49
C LEU A 8 0.30 -18.13 -58.14
N LEU A 9 1.55 -17.85 -57.82
CA LEU A 9 2.14 -18.22 -56.50
C LEU A 9 1.71 -17.20 -55.48
N PHE A 10 0.75 -17.56 -54.59
CA PHE A 10 0.38 -16.74 -53.44
C PHE A 10 1.47 -16.89 -52.36
N LEU A 11 2.29 -15.84 -52.18
CA LEU A 11 3.24 -15.75 -51.09
C LEU A 11 2.48 -15.34 -49.80
N VAL A 12 2.15 -16.34 -48.98
CA VAL A 12 1.63 -16.08 -47.61
C VAL A 12 2.77 -15.62 -46.74
N VAL A 13 2.94 -14.31 -46.54
CA VAL A 13 3.82 -13.77 -45.52
C VAL A 13 3.14 -13.97 -44.17
N ALA A 14 3.53 -15.03 -43.47
CA ALA A 14 3.21 -15.20 -42.06
C ALA A 14 3.97 -14.13 -41.25
N LEU A 15 3.25 -13.06 -40.88
CA LEU A 15 3.71 -12.11 -39.86
C LEU A 15 3.70 -12.82 -38.51
N THR A 16 4.74 -13.60 -38.23
CA THR A 16 5.05 -13.99 -36.84
C THR A 16 5.53 -12.73 -36.16
N GLY A 17 4.66 -12.12 -35.39
CA GLY A 17 5.02 -11.06 -34.45
C GLY A 17 5.95 -11.64 -33.38
N CYS A 18 7.24 -11.79 -33.70
CA CYS A 18 8.28 -11.98 -32.69
C CYS A 18 8.37 -10.67 -31.90
N GLY A 19 7.77 -10.62 -30.73
CA GLY A 19 8.10 -9.58 -29.77
C GLY A 19 9.63 -9.59 -29.59
N GLN A 20 10.26 -8.42 -29.74
CA GLN A 20 11.69 -8.30 -29.48
C GLN A 20 11.95 -8.76 -28.04
N PRO A 21 13.03 -9.54 -27.79
CA PRO A 21 13.39 -9.91 -26.42
C PRO A 21 13.59 -8.61 -25.63
N LEU A 22 12.95 -8.54 -24.47
CA LEU A 22 13.10 -7.39 -23.57
C LEU A 22 14.57 -7.34 -23.10
N GLU A 23 15.20 -6.17 -23.19
CA GLU A 23 16.64 -6.02 -22.94
C GLU A 23 16.97 -6.10 -21.44
N GLY A 24 18.04 -6.82 -21.10
CA GLY A 24 18.65 -6.85 -19.76
C GLY A 24 17.98 -7.79 -18.75
N PRO A 25 18.55 -7.89 -17.54
CA PRO A 25 17.98 -8.71 -16.48
C PRO A 25 16.66 -8.10 -15.98
N PRO A 26 15.76 -8.93 -15.42
CA PRO A 26 14.51 -8.46 -14.84
C PRO A 26 14.73 -7.41 -13.74
N ILE A 27 13.90 -6.37 -13.75
CA ILE A 27 13.87 -5.34 -12.73
C ILE A 27 12.82 -5.74 -11.69
N ARG A 28 13.22 -5.82 -10.43
CA ARG A 28 12.34 -6.33 -9.37
C ARG A 28 11.67 -5.18 -8.62
N ILE A 29 10.37 -5.33 -8.38
CA ILE A 29 9.55 -4.43 -7.56
C ILE A 29 9.18 -5.16 -6.28
N GLY A 30 9.64 -4.66 -5.13
CA GLY A 30 9.21 -5.14 -3.82
C GLY A 30 7.81 -4.61 -3.49
N TYR A 31 6.84 -5.50 -3.35
CA TYR A 31 5.49 -5.18 -2.92
C TYR A 31 5.29 -5.60 -1.47
N MET A 32 4.96 -4.65 -0.61
CA MET A 32 4.65 -4.93 0.79
C MET A 32 3.41 -5.82 0.92
N ASN A 33 3.55 -6.92 1.65
CA ASN A 33 2.43 -7.79 2.01
C ASN A 33 1.54 -7.13 3.07
N CYS A 34 0.30 -6.81 2.71
CA CYS A 34 -0.70 -6.40 3.70
C CYS A 34 -1.34 -7.62 4.39
N ASN A 35 -1.68 -8.64 3.61
CA ASN A 35 -2.38 -9.84 4.09
C ASN A 35 -1.57 -11.12 3.86
N SER A 36 -1.31 -11.47 2.59
CA SER A 36 -0.54 -12.65 2.21
C SER A 36 0.21 -12.43 0.90
N GLU A 37 1.25 -13.22 0.65
CA GLU A 37 1.97 -13.22 -0.64
C GLU A 37 1.03 -13.50 -1.82
N ALA A 38 0.16 -14.50 -1.68
CA ALA A 38 -0.76 -14.89 -2.75
C ALA A 38 -1.70 -13.74 -3.13
N GLU A 39 -2.22 -13.01 -2.13
CA GLU A 39 -3.06 -11.83 -2.37
C GLU A 39 -2.26 -10.69 -2.99
N THR A 40 -1.07 -10.40 -2.48
CA THR A 40 -0.16 -9.38 -3.03
C THR A 40 0.14 -9.66 -4.49
N MET A 41 0.47 -10.91 -4.84
CA MET A 41 0.71 -11.31 -6.23
C MET A 41 -0.55 -11.17 -7.09
N LYS A 42 -1.73 -11.58 -6.58
CA LYS A 42 -3.00 -11.43 -7.30
C LYS A 42 -3.29 -9.95 -7.60
N ARG A 43 -3.04 -9.06 -6.66
CA ARG A 43 -3.28 -7.62 -6.81
C ARG A 43 -2.33 -6.95 -7.80
N PHE A 44 -1.04 -7.23 -7.69
CA PHE A 44 -0.01 -6.45 -8.37
C PHE A 44 0.61 -7.11 -9.61
N ARG A 45 0.34 -8.39 -9.88
CA ARG A 45 0.76 -9.04 -11.12
C ARG A 45 0.25 -8.30 -12.38
N PRO A 46 -1.02 -7.86 -12.45
CA PRO A 46 -1.51 -7.09 -13.61
C PRO A 46 -0.79 -5.76 -13.78
N LEU A 47 -0.58 -5.00 -12.71
CA LEU A 47 0.18 -3.76 -12.76
C LEU A 47 1.63 -3.98 -13.19
N THR A 48 2.28 -5.01 -12.66
CA THR A 48 3.67 -5.36 -13.04
C THR A 48 3.78 -5.77 -14.52
N ALA A 49 2.82 -6.54 -15.02
CA ALA A 49 2.75 -6.91 -16.44
C ALA A 49 2.52 -5.68 -17.33
N TYR A 50 1.63 -4.77 -16.92
CA TYR A 50 1.38 -3.52 -17.63
C TYR A 50 2.65 -2.64 -17.69
N LEU A 51 3.37 -2.48 -16.57
CA LEU A 51 4.64 -1.77 -16.51
C LEU A 51 5.66 -2.38 -17.47
N THR A 52 5.75 -3.72 -17.53
CA THR A 52 6.61 -4.44 -18.47
C THR A 52 6.28 -4.07 -19.94
N GLN A 53 5.00 -4.06 -20.29
CA GLN A 53 4.56 -3.72 -21.65
C GLN A 53 4.86 -2.26 -22.01
N GLN A 54 4.58 -1.32 -21.09
CA GLN A 54 4.72 0.11 -21.34
C GLN A 54 6.19 0.58 -21.38
N LEU A 55 7.03 -0.05 -20.57
CA LEU A 55 8.43 0.37 -20.42
C LEU A 55 9.42 -0.45 -21.28
N GLY A 56 8.95 -1.52 -21.94
CA GLY A 56 9.81 -2.36 -22.78
C GLY A 56 10.95 -3.06 -22.03
N ARG A 57 10.78 -3.26 -20.71
CA ARG A 57 11.73 -3.92 -19.80
C ARG A 57 10.98 -4.93 -18.96
N THR A 58 11.56 -6.09 -18.71
CA THR A 58 10.93 -7.07 -17.82
C THR A 58 10.91 -6.57 -16.38
N PHE A 59 9.71 -6.49 -15.79
CA PHE A 59 9.52 -6.26 -14.35
C PHE A 59 9.01 -7.53 -13.69
N GLU A 60 9.48 -7.78 -12.47
CA GLU A 60 9.06 -8.91 -11.63
C GLU A 60 8.53 -8.42 -10.29
N ALA A 61 7.35 -8.92 -9.89
CA ALA A 61 6.77 -8.65 -8.58
C ALA A 61 7.42 -9.56 -7.53
N VAL A 62 7.88 -8.96 -6.43
CA VAL A 62 8.44 -9.64 -5.27
C VAL A 62 7.59 -9.31 -4.05
N PRO A 63 6.77 -10.24 -3.53
CA PRO A 63 6.05 -10.03 -2.30
C PRO A 63 7.02 -10.02 -1.11
N VAL A 64 6.87 -9.05 -0.22
CA VAL A 64 7.80 -8.84 0.91
C VAL A 64 7.03 -8.52 2.18
N ASP A 65 7.33 -9.23 3.25
CA ASP A 65 6.76 -8.90 4.55
C ASP A 65 7.29 -7.56 5.06
N THR A 66 6.41 -6.82 5.74
CA THR A 66 6.71 -5.47 6.22
C THR A 66 7.96 -5.44 7.10
N GLN A 67 8.17 -6.48 7.92
CA GLN A 67 9.33 -6.58 8.82
C GLN A 67 10.65 -6.81 8.08
N ASP A 68 10.63 -7.49 6.94
CA ASP A 68 11.81 -7.82 6.15
C ASP A 68 12.09 -6.80 5.04
N PHE A 69 11.19 -5.81 4.87
CA PHE A 69 11.18 -4.95 3.69
C PHE A 69 12.49 -4.16 3.54
N GLU A 70 12.93 -3.52 4.62
CA GLU A 70 14.16 -2.71 4.61
C GLU A 70 15.40 -3.57 4.39
N SER A 71 15.54 -4.68 5.12
CA SER A 71 16.71 -5.56 5.03
C SER A 71 16.87 -6.17 3.63
N ARG A 72 15.77 -6.57 3.00
CA ARG A 72 15.78 -7.12 1.64
C ARG A 72 16.07 -6.06 0.58
N PHE A 73 15.58 -4.83 0.76
CA PHE A 73 15.97 -3.72 -0.09
C PHE A 73 17.46 -3.40 0.02
N ALA A 74 17.99 -3.33 1.24
CA ALA A 74 19.41 -3.10 1.49
C ALA A 74 20.30 -4.21 0.88
N ALA A 75 19.80 -5.44 0.83
CA ALA A 75 20.46 -6.56 0.16
C ALA A 75 20.38 -6.51 -1.38
N GLY A 76 19.63 -5.56 -1.96
CA GLY A 76 19.48 -5.41 -3.41
C GLY A 76 18.48 -6.39 -4.04
N ASP A 77 17.60 -7.00 -3.25
CA ASP A 77 16.60 -7.97 -3.75
C ASP A 77 15.63 -7.33 -4.75
N PHE A 78 15.40 -6.03 -4.65
CA PHE A 78 14.56 -5.23 -5.56
C PHE A 78 15.03 -3.77 -5.57
N THR A 79 14.74 -3.05 -6.65
CA THR A 79 15.16 -1.67 -6.86
C THR A 79 14.01 -0.68 -6.93
N PHE A 80 12.79 -1.16 -7.20
CA PHE A 80 11.55 -0.40 -7.04
C PHE A 80 10.79 -0.93 -5.84
N THR A 81 10.05 -0.07 -5.17
CA THR A 81 9.31 -0.40 -3.95
C THR A 81 7.86 0.02 -4.06
N HIS A 82 6.97 -0.74 -3.45
CA HIS A 82 5.60 -0.35 -3.14
C HIS A 82 5.31 -0.72 -1.69
N GLY A 83 5.08 0.28 -0.86
CA GLY A 83 4.86 0.09 0.58
C GLY A 83 4.07 1.23 1.18
N ASN A 84 3.76 1.12 2.48
CA ASN A 84 3.10 2.19 3.19
C ASN A 84 4.03 3.40 3.39
N SER A 85 3.47 4.54 3.78
CA SER A 85 4.20 5.79 3.91
C SER A 85 5.25 5.80 5.03
N LEU A 86 5.13 4.98 6.07
CA LEU A 86 6.18 4.84 7.08
C LEU A 86 7.38 4.06 6.53
N LEU A 87 7.15 2.98 5.79
CA LEU A 87 8.22 2.28 5.07
C LEU A 87 8.92 3.21 4.07
N TYR A 88 8.16 4.05 3.35
CA TYR A 88 8.77 5.04 2.47
C TYR A 88 9.76 5.94 3.21
N ILE A 89 9.39 6.46 4.39
CA ILE A 89 10.28 7.31 5.19
C ILE A 89 11.52 6.53 5.66
N ILE A 90 11.35 5.32 6.18
CA ILE A 90 12.47 4.46 6.59
C ILE A 90 13.45 4.27 5.42
N MET A 91 12.93 3.92 4.25
CA MET A 91 13.73 3.70 3.06
C MET A 91 14.37 4.98 2.52
N ARG A 92 13.66 6.11 2.64
CA ARG A 92 14.16 7.43 2.24
C ARG A 92 15.33 7.88 3.10
N GLU A 93 15.18 7.84 4.41
CA GLU A 93 16.19 8.31 5.36
C GLU A 93 17.42 7.40 5.38
N ASN A 94 17.22 6.07 5.41
CA ASN A 94 18.33 5.13 5.56
C ASN A 94 19.03 4.80 4.22
N HIS A 95 18.33 4.85 3.08
CA HIS A 95 18.84 4.35 1.79
C HIS A 95 18.74 5.37 0.65
N GLY A 96 18.12 6.52 0.86
CA GLY A 96 17.97 7.55 -0.17
C GLY A 96 16.95 7.19 -1.26
N LEU A 97 15.90 6.43 -0.91
CA LEU A 97 14.81 6.08 -1.82
C LEU A 97 14.21 7.34 -2.45
N LYS A 98 14.00 7.33 -3.76
CA LYS A 98 13.33 8.41 -4.50
C LYS A 98 11.83 8.17 -4.55
N LEU A 99 11.03 9.18 -4.21
CA LEU A 99 9.57 9.16 -4.35
C LEU A 99 9.18 9.13 -5.84
N LEU A 100 8.25 8.27 -6.21
CA LEU A 100 7.70 8.21 -7.57
C LEU A 100 6.23 8.62 -7.60
N ALA A 101 5.35 7.85 -6.96
CA ALA A 101 3.92 8.10 -6.98
C ALA A 101 3.24 7.52 -5.74
N THR A 102 2.12 8.11 -5.35
CA THR A 102 1.32 7.69 -4.21
C THR A 102 -0.04 7.19 -4.71
N GLU A 103 -0.51 6.07 -4.16
CA GLU A 103 -1.82 5.52 -4.48
C GLU A 103 -2.94 6.49 -4.10
N LYS A 104 -3.95 6.60 -4.96
CA LYS A 104 -5.25 7.21 -4.64
C LYS A 104 -6.24 6.12 -4.28
N ARG A 105 -6.91 6.26 -3.14
CA ARG A 105 -7.91 5.29 -2.70
C ARG A 105 -8.88 5.91 -1.71
N GLY A 106 -10.19 5.73 -1.96
CA GLY A 106 -11.23 6.24 -1.07
C GLY A 106 -11.44 7.75 -1.16
N GLN A 107 -12.14 8.28 -0.16
CA GLN A 107 -12.62 9.67 -0.20
C GLN A 107 -11.52 10.74 -0.08
N PHE A 108 -10.35 10.39 0.47
CA PHE A 108 -9.25 11.33 0.68
C PHE A 108 -8.19 11.31 -0.45
N GLY A 109 -8.47 10.58 -1.54
CA GLY A 109 -7.53 10.47 -2.66
C GLY A 109 -6.24 9.74 -2.27
N SER A 110 -5.09 10.40 -2.39
CA SER A 110 -3.78 9.83 -2.03
C SER A 110 -3.45 9.89 -0.55
N ARG A 111 -4.40 10.23 0.28
CA ARG A 111 -4.21 10.41 1.71
C ARG A 111 -5.22 9.56 2.49
N THR A 112 -4.94 9.35 3.76
CA THR A 112 -5.80 8.63 4.69
C THR A 112 -5.54 9.09 6.12
N ALA A 113 -6.27 8.55 7.09
CA ALA A 113 -6.10 8.85 8.50
C ALA A 113 -6.19 7.60 9.37
N GLY A 114 -5.68 7.67 10.58
CA GLY A 114 -5.90 6.70 11.62
C GLY A 114 -7.00 7.15 12.58
N SER A 115 -7.91 6.25 12.93
CA SER A 115 -9.01 6.53 13.87
C SER A 115 -8.88 5.67 15.12
N ILE A 116 -9.19 6.24 16.29
CA ILE A 116 -9.41 5.49 17.52
C ILE A 116 -10.92 5.33 17.66
N ILE A 117 -11.37 4.06 17.67
CA ILE A 117 -12.79 3.72 17.67
C ILE A 117 -13.22 2.92 18.90
N VAL A 118 -14.47 3.11 19.29
CA VAL A 118 -15.17 2.32 20.30
C VAL A 118 -16.57 1.96 19.79
N LYS A 119 -17.24 1.00 20.45
CA LYS A 119 -18.68 0.77 20.18
C LYS A 119 -19.49 2.04 20.37
N LYS A 120 -20.54 2.23 19.56
CA LYS A 120 -21.45 3.39 19.64
C LYS A 120 -21.93 3.67 21.06
N ASN A 121 -22.32 2.62 21.77
CA ASN A 121 -22.88 2.70 23.11
C ASN A 121 -21.84 2.58 24.23
N SER A 122 -20.54 2.62 23.91
CA SER A 122 -19.47 2.55 24.90
C SER A 122 -19.55 3.74 25.89
N PRO A 123 -19.25 3.53 27.18
CA PRO A 123 -19.11 4.63 28.15
C PRO A 123 -17.88 5.50 27.89
N ILE A 124 -16.89 5.00 27.11
CA ILE A 124 -15.67 5.73 26.76
C ILE A 124 -16.03 6.88 25.82
N LYS A 125 -15.78 8.13 26.22
CA LYS A 125 -16.14 9.35 25.47
C LYS A 125 -14.95 10.17 25.01
N THR A 126 -13.82 10.06 25.71
CA THR A 126 -12.60 10.81 25.50
C THR A 126 -11.39 9.88 25.55
N LEU A 127 -10.21 10.36 25.13
CA LEU A 127 -8.96 9.61 25.25
C LEU A 127 -8.55 9.38 26.72
N ALA A 128 -8.93 10.26 27.64
CA ALA A 128 -8.68 10.04 29.06
C ALA A 128 -9.45 8.84 29.63
N ASP A 129 -10.62 8.49 29.07
CA ASP A 129 -11.39 7.32 29.48
C ASP A 129 -10.76 5.99 29.06
N LEU A 130 -9.63 6.01 28.33
CA LEU A 130 -8.88 4.83 27.94
C LEU A 130 -8.12 4.20 29.11
N GLN A 131 -8.00 4.89 30.24
CA GLN A 131 -7.34 4.37 31.43
C GLN A 131 -7.91 3.00 31.85
N GLY A 132 -7.04 1.99 31.92
CA GLY A 132 -7.40 0.63 32.29
C GLY A 132 -8.27 -0.10 31.23
N LYS A 133 -8.26 0.32 29.97
CA LYS A 133 -9.00 -0.34 28.88
C LYS A 133 -8.10 -1.28 28.06
N ARG A 134 -8.75 -2.22 27.38
CA ARG A 134 -8.09 -3.17 26.47
C ARG A 134 -8.22 -2.64 25.05
N MET A 135 -7.09 -2.53 24.35
CA MET A 135 -7.02 -1.96 22.99
C MET A 135 -6.43 -2.93 21.97
N LEU A 136 -6.96 -2.93 20.76
CA LEU A 136 -6.30 -3.55 19.60
C LEU A 136 -5.64 -2.49 18.75
N PHE A 137 -4.36 -2.73 18.42
CA PHE A 137 -3.64 -2.01 17.39
C PHE A 137 -3.48 -2.86 16.13
N GLY A 138 -3.30 -2.21 14.99
CA GLY A 138 -2.78 -2.83 13.78
C GLY A 138 -1.27 -3.10 13.88
N PRO A 139 -0.63 -3.56 12.78
CA PRO A 139 0.81 -3.80 12.76
C PRO A 139 1.62 -2.56 13.16
N GLN A 140 2.72 -2.74 13.91
CA GLN A 140 3.54 -1.62 14.40
C GLN A 140 4.03 -0.68 13.29
N LEU A 141 4.46 -1.23 12.15
CA LEU A 141 4.90 -0.42 10.99
C LEU A 141 3.74 0.05 10.10
N ALA A 142 2.49 0.03 10.60
CA ALA A 142 1.34 0.57 9.89
C ALA A 142 1.07 2.02 10.34
N PRO A 143 1.20 3.02 9.45
CA PRO A 143 1.03 4.42 9.82
C PRO A 143 -0.37 4.74 10.33
N THR A 144 -1.42 4.13 9.76
CA THR A 144 -2.83 4.39 10.12
C THR A 144 -3.49 3.28 10.95
N GLY A 145 -2.73 2.28 11.36
CA GLY A 145 -3.21 1.21 12.25
C GLY A 145 -2.47 1.16 13.58
N TYR A 146 -1.40 1.93 13.73
CA TYR A 146 -0.57 1.98 14.94
C TYR A 146 -0.03 3.38 15.19
N LEU A 147 0.90 3.86 14.32
CA LEU A 147 1.68 5.07 14.56
C LEU A 147 0.80 6.30 14.83
N ALA A 148 -0.16 6.59 13.96
CA ALA A 148 -0.99 7.78 14.07
C ALA A 148 -1.87 7.78 15.33
N GLN A 149 -2.40 6.61 15.71
CA GLN A 149 -3.22 6.50 16.91
C GLN A 149 -2.38 6.56 18.18
N TYR A 150 -1.19 5.97 18.17
CA TYR A 150 -0.26 6.04 19.29
C TYR A 150 0.17 7.50 19.52
N ASP A 151 0.53 8.21 18.46
CA ASP A 151 0.86 9.64 18.50
C ASP A 151 -0.30 10.51 19.02
N LEU A 152 -1.53 10.25 18.56
CA LEU A 152 -2.72 10.94 19.08
C LEU A 152 -2.87 10.80 20.60
N MET A 153 -2.63 9.63 21.15
CA MET A 153 -2.71 9.38 22.59
C MET A 153 -1.61 10.13 23.33
N LEU A 154 -0.36 10.07 22.84
CA LEU A 154 0.75 10.82 23.46
C LEU A 154 0.50 12.33 23.44
N GLN A 155 0.02 12.89 22.32
CA GLN A 155 -0.32 14.31 22.21
C GLN A 155 -1.45 14.73 23.15
N ALA A 156 -2.38 13.81 23.46
CA ALA A 156 -3.44 14.03 24.45
C ALA A 156 -2.98 13.84 25.91
N GLY A 157 -1.69 13.56 26.14
CA GLY A 157 -1.12 13.28 27.47
C GLY A 157 -1.44 11.89 28.01
N PHE A 158 -1.87 10.97 27.14
CA PHE A 158 -2.16 9.58 27.50
C PHE A 158 -1.04 8.67 26.94
N ASP A 159 -0.25 8.09 27.84
CA ASP A 159 0.76 7.08 27.47
C ASP A 159 0.09 5.70 27.41
N PRO A 160 0.02 5.05 26.23
CA PRO A 160 -0.58 3.73 26.09
C PRO A 160 0.11 2.63 26.90
N GLU A 161 1.43 2.72 27.11
CA GLU A 161 2.22 1.71 27.84
C GLU A 161 1.89 1.69 29.34
N VAL A 162 1.41 2.81 29.86
CA VAL A 162 1.11 3.00 31.29
C VAL A 162 -0.40 3.02 31.53
N GLY A 163 -1.14 3.63 30.59
CA GLY A 163 -2.57 3.91 30.78
C GLY A 163 -3.49 2.75 30.40
N LEU A 164 -3.13 1.94 29.41
CA LEU A 164 -3.94 0.77 29.03
C LEU A 164 -3.71 -0.38 30.02
N ASP A 165 -4.77 -1.17 30.28
CA ASP A 165 -4.64 -2.44 31.01
C ASP A 165 -3.88 -3.47 30.16
N TYR A 166 -4.21 -3.49 28.86
CA TYR A 166 -3.61 -4.41 27.91
C TYR A 166 -3.83 -3.93 26.48
N TYR A 167 -2.86 -4.17 25.61
CA TYR A 167 -3.07 -4.03 24.16
C TYR A 167 -2.48 -5.24 23.39
N ALA A 168 -3.04 -5.48 22.19
CA ALA A 168 -2.59 -6.56 21.33
C ALA A 168 -2.58 -6.13 19.86
N ILE A 169 -1.83 -6.88 19.06
CA ILE A 169 -1.77 -6.77 17.60
C ILE A 169 -2.21 -8.13 17.03
N PRO A 170 -3.26 -8.20 16.18
CA PRO A 170 -3.74 -9.46 15.62
C PRO A 170 -2.69 -10.15 14.74
N HIS A 171 -2.66 -11.47 14.80
CA HIS A 171 -1.84 -12.31 13.94
C HIS A 171 -2.49 -12.62 12.58
N GLY A 172 -1.64 -12.97 11.60
CA GLY A 172 -2.04 -13.46 10.28
C GLY A 172 -2.55 -12.36 9.35
N ALA A 173 -3.36 -12.74 8.35
CA ALA A 173 -3.94 -11.83 7.37
C ALA A 173 -5.09 -10.98 7.93
N TYR A 174 -5.49 -9.93 7.19
CA TYR A 174 -6.65 -9.06 7.52
C TYR A 174 -6.57 -8.43 8.90
N LYS A 175 -5.38 -7.95 9.28
CA LYS A 175 -5.13 -7.45 10.63
C LYS A 175 -5.96 -6.22 10.96
N HIS A 176 -6.17 -5.31 10.01
CA HIS A 176 -6.98 -4.10 10.22
C HIS A 176 -8.45 -4.41 10.40
N GLU A 177 -9.00 -5.33 9.59
CA GLU A 177 -10.38 -5.78 9.77
C GLU A 177 -10.56 -6.52 11.12
N LYS A 178 -9.59 -7.33 11.53
CA LYS A 178 -9.63 -8.00 12.85
C LYS A 178 -9.64 -7.00 14.01
N VAL A 179 -8.90 -5.90 13.86
CA VAL A 179 -8.91 -4.81 14.85
C VAL A 179 -10.31 -4.20 14.98
N ILE A 180 -10.97 -3.94 13.86
CA ILE A 180 -12.33 -3.39 13.83
C ILE A 180 -13.33 -4.41 14.41
N TYR A 181 -13.24 -5.67 13.98
CA TYR A 181 -14.11 -6.75 14.51
C TYR A 181 -13.91 -7.01 15.99
N GLY A 182 -12.70 -6.84 16.54
CA GLY A 182 -12.45 -6.99 17.97
C GLY A 182 -13.29 -6.05 18.83
N VAL A 183 -13.50 -4.80 18.38
CA VAL A 183 -14.45 -3.88 19.03
C VAL A 183 -15.89 -4.21 18.64
N TYR A 184 -16.16 -4.52 17.38
CA TYR A 184 -17.51 -4.86 16.91
C TYR A 184 -18.14 -6.00 17.72
N PHE A 185 -17.40 -7.07 17.99
CA PHE A 185 -17.87 -8.20 18.79
C PHE A 185 -17.72 -7.98 20.30
N GLY A 186 -17.01 -6.93 20.75
CA GLY A 186 -16.86 -6.57 22.16
C GLY A 186 -15.78 -7.33 22.89
N GLU A 187 -14.85 -7.95 22.17
CA GLU A 187 -13.67 -8.60 22.75
C GLU A 187 -12.68 -7.58 23.31
N TYR A 188 -12.67 -6.38 22.73
CA TYR A 188 -11.86 -5.24 23.14
C TYR A 188 -12.70 -3.98 23.28
N ASP A 189 -12.25 -3.08 24.12
CA ASP A 189 -12.96 -1.84 24.45
C ASP A 189 -12.74 -0.76 23.37
N VAL A 190 -11.53 -0.76 22.78
CA VAL A 190 -11.00 0.27 21.87
C VAL A 190 -10.20 -0.37 20.74
N ALA A 191 -10.16 0.29 19.60
CA ALA A 191 -9.30 -0.13 18.47
C ALA A 191 -8.67 1.04 17.72
N ALA A 192 -7.45 0.80 17.23
CA ALA A 192 -6.73 1.62 16.27
C ALA A 192 -7.08 1.19 14.85
N ALA A 193 -8.08 1.82 14.24
CA ALA A 193 -8.59 1.46 12.93
C ALA A 193 -8.12 2.45 11.85
N PRO A 194 -7.60 1.98 10.69
CA PRO A 194 -7.44 2.84 9.53
C PRO A 194 -8.81 3.35 9.07
N THR A 195 -8.96 4.64 8.82
CA THR A 195 -10.22 5.23 8.37
C THR A 195 -10.71 4.58 7.08
N LEU A 196 -9.81 4.29 6.15
CA LEU A 196 -10.13 3.63 4.89
C LEU A 196 -10.75 2.24 5.09
N ASP A 197 -10.24 1.44 6.04
CA ASP A 197 -10.80 0.10 6.29
C ASP A 197 -12.21 0.18 6.88
N LEU A 198 -12.49 1.15 7.75
CA LEU A 198 -13.84 1.42 8.24
C LEU A 198 -14.80 1.76 7.09
N GLU A 199 -14.37 2.62 6.16
CA GLU A 199 -15.17 3.01 5.00
C GLU A 199 -15.44 1.83 4.07
N LEU A 200 -14.41 1.03 3.77
CA LEU A 200 -14.53 -0.13 2.91
C LEU A 200 -15.46 -1.19 3.50
N MET A 201 -15.28 -1.53 4.76
CA MET A 201 -16.12 -2.51 5.45
C MET A 201 -17.58 -2.05 5.56
N THR A 202 -17.80 -0.73 5.76
CA THR A 202 -19.16 -0.14 5.76
C THR A 202 -19.78 -0.20 4.37
N ARG A 203 -19.05 0.18 3.32
CA ARG A 203 -19.53 0.14 1.93
C ARG A 203 -19.87 -1.29 1.47
N GLU A 204 -19.12 -2.26 1.95
CA GLU A 204 -19.34 -3.68 1.67
C GLU A 204 -20.44 -4.32 2.54
N GLY A 205 -21.04 -3.56 3.45
CA GLY A 205 -22.10 -4.03 4.33
C GLY A 205 -21.64 -5.03 5.41
N ARG A 206 -20.34 -5.11 5.67
CA ARG A 206 -19.74 -5.98 6.70
C ARG A 206 -19.93 -5.44 8.12
N ILE A 207 -20.05 -4.12 8.24
CA ILE A 207 -20.35 -3.36 9.47
C ILE A 207 -21.25 -2.19 9.12
N SER A 208 -21.83 -1.52 10.12
CA SER A 208 -22.47 -0.22 9.97
C SER A 208 -21.60 0.89 10.57
N ALA A 209 -21.59 2.06 9.95
CA ALA A 209 -20.93 3.24 10.53
C ALA A 209 -21.55 3.59 11.91
N ASP A 210 -22.84 3.26 12.12
CA ASP A 210 -23.54 3.48 13.37
C ASP A 210 -23.16 2.49 14.50
N ASP A 211 -22.39 1.43 14.20
CA ASP A 211 -21.90 0.50 15.22
C ASP A 211 -20.79 1.12 16.07
N PHE A 212 -20.15 2.19 15.57
CA PHE A 212 -18.98 2.78 16.18
C PHE A 212 -19.14 4.28 16.49
N ARG A 213 -18.30 4.74 17.40
CA ARG A 213 -17.97 6.14 17.61
C ARG A 213 -16.48 6.31 17.45
N ILE A 214 -16.08 7.30 16.64
CA ILE A 214 -14.70 7.75 16.53
C ILE A 214 -14.43 8.66 17.73
N LEU A 215 -13.46 8.31 18.58
CA LEU A 215 -13.01 9.12 19.71
C LEU A 215 -12.04 10.20 19.26
N ALA A 216 -11.14 9.85 18.36
CA ALA A 216 -10.16 10.75 17.78
C ALA A 216 -9.75 10.26 16.40
N GLN A 217 -9.33 11.18 15.54
CA GLN A 217 -8.81 10.91 14.22
C GLN A 217 -7.53 11.71 14.03
N SER A 218 -6.51 11.11 13.42
CA SER A 218 -5.25 11.77 13.11
C SER A 218 -5.40 12.83 12.02
N GLU A 219 -4.40 13.65 11.87
CA GLU A 219 -4.21 14.38 10.61
C GLU A 219 -4.14 13.43 9.43
N ILE A 220 -4.42 13.97 8.23
CA ILE A 220 -4.44 13.21 6.99
C ILE A 220 -3.00 13.07 6.48
N ILE A 221 -2.57 11.84 6.25
CA ILE A 221 -1.22 11.46 5.85
C ILE A 221 -1.22 10.75 4.50
N PRO A 222 -0.10 10.76 3.73
CA PRO A 222 0.02 10.02 2.48
C PRO A 222 -0.24 8.53 2.63
N TYR A 223 -0.84 7.94 1.58
CA TYR A 223 -1.15 6.51 1.53
C TYR A 223 0.05 5.69 1.02
N CYS A 224 -0.19 4.47 0.47
CA CYS A 224 0.87 3.62 -0.06
C CYS A 224 1.58 4.27 -1.25
N THR A 225 2.89 4.03 -1.34
CA THR A 225 3.80 4.82 -2.15
C THR A 225 4.72 3.92 -2.96
N PHE A 226 4.90 4.25 -4.24
CA PHE A 226 5.98 3.73 -5.07
C PHE A 226 7.23 4.58 -4.92
N GLY A 227 8.37 3.90 -4.78
CA GLY A 227 9.70 4.51 -4.77
C GLY A 227 10.68 3.77 -5.68
N ALA A 228 11.79 4.41 -5.96
CA ALA A 228 12.92 3.81 -6.68
C ALA A 228 14.21 3.98 -5.89
N SER A 229 15.09 2.98 -5.91
CA SER A 229 16.46 3.11 -5.39
C SER A 229 17.14 4.32 -6.02
N LYS A 230 18.01 4.98 -5.25
CA LYS A 230 18.83 6.10 -5.73
C LYS A 230 19.66 5.75 -6.96
N ASP A 231 19.99 4.47 -7.14
CA ASP A 231 20.85 3.93 -8.19
C ASP A 231 20.07 3.57 -9.48
N VAL A 232 18.75 3.66 -9.44
CA VAL A 232 17.93 3.50 -10.65
C VAL A 232 18.14 4.70 -11.57
N ASP A 233 18.32 4.40 -12.86
CA ASP A 233 18.44 5.42 -13.91
C ASP A 233 17.28 6.43 -13.84
N ALA A 234 17.61 7.71 -13.93
CA ALA A 234 16.63 8.78 -13.72
C ALA A 234 15.55 8.80 -14.81
N GLU A 235 15.90 8.46 -16.05
CA GLU A 235 14.95 8.42 -17.17
C GLU A 235 13.97 7.25 -16.98
N LEU A 236 14.48 6.08 -16.56
CA LEU A 236 13.63 4.94 -16.25
C LEU A 236 12.69 5.22 -15.08
N ALA A 237 13.19 5.83 -14.00
CA ALA A 237 12.38 6.21 -12.84
C ALA A 237 11.26 7.18 -13.22
N GLU A 238 11.55 8.18 -14.08
CA GLU A 238 10.56 9.14 -14.56
C GLU A 238 9.53 8.50 -15.50
N LYS A 239 9.94 7.63 -16.41
CA LYS A 239 9.03 6.86 -17.26
C LYS A 239 8.10 5.97 -16.42
N PHE A 240 8.64 5.30 -15.40
CA PHE A 240 7.86 4.48 -14.48
C PHE A 240 6.81 5.32 -13.74
N ARG A 241 7.22 6.46 -13.17
CA ARG A 241 6.31 7.41 -12.53
C ARG A 241 5.20 7.85 -13.46
N LYS A 242 5.55 8.24 -14.69
CA LYS A 242 4.59 8.70 -15.69
C LYS A 242 3.56 7.63 -16.03
N VAL A 243 3.99 6.40 -16.27
CA VAL A 243 3.09 5.26 -16.53
C VAL A 243 2.10 5.06 -15.39
N LEU A 244 2.54 5.15 -14.13
CA LEU A 244 1.63 5.03 -12.98
C LEU A 244 0.58 6.13 -12.94
N VAL A 245 1.01 7.39 -13.10
CA VAL A 245 0.12 8.55 -12.97
C VAL A 245 -0.89 8.66 -14.12
N GLU A 246 -0.56 8.11 -15.28
CA GLU A 246 -1.43 8.05 -16.45
C GLU A 246 -2.44 6.89 -16.45
N LEU A 247 -2.39 5.98 -15.46
CA LEU A 247 -3.38 4.91 -15.34
C LEU A 247 -4.79 5.47 -15.10
N THR A 248 -5.74 4.90 -15.84
CA THR A 248 -7.17 5.20 -15.72
C THR A 248 -7.97 3.93 -15.37
N PRO A 249 -9.22 4.06 -14.90
CA PRO A 249 -10.08 2.89 -14.62
C PRO A 249 -10.31 1.98 -15.85
N GLU A 250 -10.12 2.49 -17.06
CA GLU A 250 -10.26 1.75 -18.31
C GLU A 250 -8.98 1.02 -18.73
N THR A 251 -7.85 1.32 -18.08
CA THR A 251 -6.56 0.69 -18.40
C THR A 251 -6.61 -0.81 -18.14
N THR A 252 -6.29 -1.59 -19.16
CA THR A 252 -6.29 -3.05 -19.12
C THR A 252 -4.94 -3.63 -19.53
N VAL A 253 -4.72 -4.88 -19.16
CA VAL A 253 -3.58 -5.71 -19.58
C VAL A 253 -4.07 -7.11 -19.91
N GLU A 254 -3.48 -7.73 -20.93
CA GLU A 254 -3.75 -9.13 -21.28
C GLU A 254 -2.78 -10.05 -20.56
N ILE A 255 -3.30 -11.00 -19.79
CA ILE A 255 -2.52 -12.03 -19.08
C ILE A 255 -3.21 -13.38 -19.27
N ASP A 256 -2.48 -14.35 -19.80
CA ASP A 256 -2.95 -15.72 -20.01
C ASP A 256 -4.27 -15.79 -20.85
N GLY A 257 -4.49 -14.81 -21.75
CA GLY A 257 -5.69 -14.70 -22.57
C GLY A 257 -6.89 -14.03 -21.89
N GLU A 258 -6.70 -13.48 -20.70
CA GLU A 258 -7.72 -12.71 -19.98
C GLU A 258 -7.39 -11.21 -19.97
N THR A 259 -8.40 -10.39 -20.26
CA THR A 259 -8.32 -8.93 -20.16
C THR A 259 -8.58 -8.50 -18.70
N ILE A 260 -7.60 -7.93 -18.04
CA ILE A 260 -7.69 -7.54 -16.62
C ILE A 260 -7.57 -6.02 -16.49
N LYS A 261 -8.48 -5.40 -15.75
CA LYS A 261 -8.39 -3.99 -15.37
C LYS A 261 -7.30 -3.81 -14.31
N VAL A 262 -6.32 -2.98 -14.63
CA VAL A 262 -5.10 -2.83 -13.81
C VAL A 262 -5.38 -2.22 -12.44
N LEU A 263 -6.14 -1.12 -12.39
CA LEU A 263 -6.46 -0.43 -11.14
C LEU A 263 -7.41 -1.25 -10.25
N ASP A 264 -8.43 -1.87 -10.85
CA ASP A 264 -9.39 -2.72 -10.11
C ASP A 264 -8.65 -3.88 -9.44
N SER A 265 -7.73 -4.54 -10.17
CA SER A 265 -6.91 -5.63 -9.62
C SER A 265 -6.04 -5.17 -8.46
N ALA A 266 -5.43 -4.01 -8.57
CA ALA A 266 -4.58 -3.43 -7.52
C ALA A 266 -5.38 -2.85 -6.33
N TRP A 267 -6.69 -2.73 -6.45
CA TRP A 267 -7.60 -2.12 -5.48
C TRP A 267 -7.29 -0.64 -5.22
N VAL A 268 -6.95 0.09 -6.27
CA VAL A 268 -6.65 1.53 -6.20
C VAL A 268 -7.47 2.31 -7.22
N ASP A 269 -7.70 3.58 -6.94
CA ASP A 269 -8.45 4.49 -7.82
C ASP A 269 -7.53 5.23 -8.81
N GLY A 270 -6.21 5.09 -8.65
CA GLY A 270 -5.18 5.70 -9.48
C GLY A 270 -3.93 6.07 -8.68
N PHE A 271 -3.09 6.91 -9.26
CA PHE A 271 -1.85 7.40 -8.64
C PHE A 271 -1.70 8.90 -8.86
N GLU A 272 -0.96 9.56 -7.96
CA GLU A 272 -0.53 10.95 -8.15
C GLU A 272 0.87 11.18 -7.59
N THR A 273 1.49 12.28 -8.02
CA THR A 273 2.80 12.67 -7.51
C THR A 273 2.62 13.61 -6.32
N LEU A 274 3.13 13.19 -5.17
CA LEU A 274 3.28 14.04 -3.99
C LEU A 274 4.73 14.55 -3.89
N LEU A 275 4.96 15.53 -3.04
CA LEU A 275 6.29 16.01 -2.68
C LEU A 275 6.78 15.28 -1.42
N ASP A 276 8.10 15.15 -1.26
CA ASP A 276 8.69 14.53 -0.07
C ASP A 276 8.25 15.20 1.24
N GLN A 277 8.09 16.53 1.23
CA GLN A 277 7.57 17.30 2.36
C GLN A 277 6.13 16.94 2.76
N ASP A 278 5.31 16.36 1.87
CA ASP A 278 3.97 15.89 2.22
C ASP A 278 3.99 14.74 3.24
N TYR A 279 5.16 14.10 3.42
CA TYR A 279 5.39 13.03 4.39
C TYR A 279 5.92 13.53 5.73
N ASP A 280 6.15 14.85 5.92
CA ASP A 280 6.64 15.41 7.18
C ASP A 280 5.73 15.10 8.38
N PRO A 281 4.40 15.08 8.27
CA PRO A 281 3.54 14.66 9.36
C PRO A 281 3.90 13.27 9.91
N ILE A 282 4.21 12.31 9.02
CA ILE A 282 4.58 10.95 9.43
C ILE A 282 5.98 10.95 10.09
N ARG A 283 6.92 11.76 9.58
CA ARG A 283 8.24 11.94 10.20
C ARG A 283 8.10 12.44 11.64
N ASP A 284 7.23 13.42 11.84
CA ASP A 284 7.00 14.02 13.15
C ASP A 284 6.30 13.04 14.11
N MET A 285 5.33 12.27 13.65
CA MET A 285 4.72 11.17 14.42
C MET A 285 5.77 10.13 14.81
N ALA A 286 6.60 9.68 13.85
CA ALA A 286 7.62 8.67 14.12
C ALA A 286 8.67 9.13 15.15
N ARG A 287 9.05 10.42 15.12
CA ARG A 287 9.93 11.02 16.15
C ARG A 287 9.27 11.03 17.53
N ARG A 288 8.01 11.48 17.62
CA ARG A 288 7.29 11.57 18.91
C ARG A 288 7.04 10.19 19.53
N VAL A 289 6.80 9.19 18.70
CA VAL A 289 6.54 7.79 19.12
C VAL A 289 7.85 7.00 19.31
N ASN A 290 9.01 7.58 19.01
CA ASN A 290 10.31 6.91 19.00
C ASN A 290 10.34 5.66 18.10
N MET A 291 9.87 5.80 16.85
CA MET A 291 9.84 4.73 15.88
C MET A 291 10.88 4.91 14.75
N PRO A 292 11.27 3.81 14.06
CA PRO A 292 12.16 3.94 12.91
C PRO A 292 11.64 4.95 11.87
N PRO A 293 12.55 5.69 11.19
CA PRO A 293 14.01 5.63 11.29
C PRO A 293 14.62 6.47 12.43
N TYR A 294 13.80 7.05 13.29
CA TYR A 294 14.20 8.01 14.35
C TYR A 294 14.31 7.38 15.75
N GLN A 295 14.30 6.04 15.82
CA GLN A 295 14.36 5.33 17.09
C GLN A 295 15.71 5.53 17.78
N GLU A 296 15.67 6.01 19.03
CA GLU A 296 16.82 6.16 19.93
C GLU A 296 16.72 5.10 21.03
N PHE A 297 17.86 4.45 21.38
CA PHE A 297 17.98 3.38 22.38
C PHE A 297 18.73 3.86 23.63
#